data_1f98f28e676392ba3d644cb97f706e40
#
_entry.id   1f98f28e676392ba3d644cb97f706e40
#
_cell.length_a   1.000
_cell.length_b   1.000
_cell.length_c   1.000
_cell.angle_alpha   90.00
_cell.angle_beta   90.00
_cell.angle_gamma   90.00
#
_symmetry.space_group_name_H-M   'P 1'
#
loop_
_entity.id
_entity.type
_entity.pdbx_description
1 polymer ?
#
loop_
_entity_poly.entity_id
_entity_poly.type
_entity_poly.pdbx_seq_one_letter_code
_entity_poly.pdbx_strand_id
1 'polypeptide(L)'
;MKDILFTFFNYFVFFYTSMLAISFIVFAFLSFISLKRRKDYYVESYVRKIIKESPYTPGVSVIAPAYNEEKTIIDNVNSMLALEYPVFEVIIVNDGSTDKTLEKITEYYELIEVPYAYIERIKTKPFKRLLKSTNPFKASTGHFIF
;
A
#
# COMPACT_ATOMS: atom_id res chain seq x y z
N MET A 1 -46.84 -36.51 32.81
CA MET A 1 -46.02 -35.34 33.25
C MET A 1 -44.69 -35.23 32.45
N LYS A 2 -43.96 -36.33 32.24
CA LYS A 2 -42.73 -36.33 31.42
C LYS A 2 -42.96 -35.92 29.95
N ASP A 3 -44.03 -36.38 29.33
CA ASP A 3 -44.35 -36.07 27.95
C ASP A 3 -44.72 -34.60 27.72
N ILE A 4 -45.36 -33.97 28.68
CA ILE A 4 -45.71 -32.55 28.64
C ILE A 4 -44.44 -31.71 28.74
N LEU A 5 -43.50 -32.07 29.62
CA LEU A 5 -42.24 -31.38 29.78
C LEU A 5 -41.37 -31.52 28.53
N PHE A 6 -41.34 -32.70 27.95
CA PHE A 6 -40.59 -32.97 26.69
C PHE A 6 -41.16 -32.20 25.49
N THR A 7 -42.49 -32.13 25.42
CA THR A 7 -43.18 -31.36 24.37
C THR A 7 -42.88 -29.87 24.50
N PHE A 8 -42.96 -29.34 25.73
CA PHE A 8 -42.64 -27.94 26.02
C PHE A 8 -41.16 -27.60 25.64
N PHE A 9 -40.23 -28.49 26.01
CA PHE A 9 -38.83 -28.32 25.67
C PHE A 9 -38.61 -28.30 24.16
N ASN A 10 -39.24 -29.18 23.37
CA ASN A 10 -39.12 -29.17 21.92
C ASN A 10 -39.65 -27.90 21.28
N TYR A 11 -40.82 -27.37 21.75
CA TYR A 11 -41.31 -26.08 21.26
C TYR A 11 -40.37 -24.91 21.61
N PHE A 12 -39.81 -24.95 22.81
CA PHE A 12 -38.82 -23.93 23.22
C PHE A 12 -37.57 -23.96 22.31
N VAL A 13 -37.02 -25.14 22.08
CA VAL A 13 -35.84 -25.30 21.18
C VAL A 13 -36.17 -24.86 19.76
N PHE A 14 -37.35 -25.28 19.24
CA PHE A 14 -37.80 -24.87 17.91
C PHE A 14 -37.94 -23.35 17.78
N PHE A 15 -38.58 -22.70 18.77
CA PHE A 15 -38.72 -21.25 18.78
C PHE A 15 -37.38 -20.54 18.84
N TYR A 16 -36.48 -21.00 19.72
CA TYR A 16 -35.14 -20.44 19.86
C TYR A 16 -34.31 -20.55 18.57
N THR A 17 -34.30 -21.73 17.97
CA THR A 17 -33.57 -21.95 16.69
C THR A 17 -34.16 -21.14 15.54
N SER A 18 -35.46 -21.00 15.48
CA SER A 18 -36.13 -20.16 14.48
C SER A 18 -35.79 -18.69 14.65
N MET A 19 -35.74 -18.18 15.88
CA MET A 19 -35.32 -16.81 16.17
C MET A 19 -33.87 -16.55 15.76
N LEU A 20 -32.97 -17.48 16.04
CA LEU A 20 -31.57 -17.38 15.59
C LEU A 20 -31.48 -17.35 14.05
N ALA A 21 -32.18 -18.25 13.36
CA ALA A 21 -32.19 -18.29 11.91
C ALA A 21 -32.66 -16.97 11.29
N ILE A 22 -33.73 -16.40 11.83
CA ILE A 22 -34.26 -15.10 11.39
C ILE A 22 -33.21 -14.00 11.62
N SER A 23 -32.55 -13.97 12.78
CA SER A 23 -31.53 -12.97 13.08
C SER A 23 -30.36 -13.04 12.10
N PHE A 24 -29.88 -14.23 11.74
CA PHE A 24 -28.83 -14.41 10.72
C PHE A 24 -29.27 -13.89 9.35
N ILE A 25 -30.51 -14.16 8.95
CA ILE A 25 -31.04 -13.68 7.65
C ILE A 25 -31.09 -12.13 7.66
N VAL A 26 -31.54 -11.53 8.75
CA VAL A 26 -31.60 -10.07 8.90
C VAL A 26 -30.19 -9.47 8.84
N PHE A 27 -29.22 -10.02 9.56
CA PHE A 27 -27.83 -9.54 9.50
C PHE A 27 -27.21 -9.72 8.12
N ALA A 28 -27.45 -10.82 7.46
CA ALA A 28 -27.00 -11.04 6.07
C ALA A 28 -27.56 -9.97 5.11
N PHE A 29 -28.85 -9.68 5.24
CA PHE A 29 -29.52 -8.66 4.44
C PHE A 29 -28.99 -7.25 4.72
N LEU A 30 -28.80 -6.87 5.99
CA LEU A 30 -28.22 -5.60 6.37
C LEU A 30 -26.76 -5.47 5.88
N SER A 31 -25.98 -6.54 5.97
CA SER A 31 -24.61 -6.59 5.45
C SER A 31 -24.59 -6.39 3.94
N PHE A 32 -25.51 -7.03 3.21
CA PHE A 32 -25.62 -6.86 1.76
C PHE A 32 -25.96 -5.41 1.37
N ILE A 33 -26.90 -4.77 2.09
CA ILE A 33 -27.25 -3.35 1.89
C ILE A 33 -26.02 -2.47 2.18
N SER A 34 -25.31 -2.73 3.26
CA SER A 34 -24.13 -1.98 3.67
C SER A 34 -23.02 -2.07 2.61
N LEU A 35 -22.77 -3.26 2.08
CA LEU A 35 -21.80 -3.46 0.99
C LEU A 35 -22.22 -2.75 -0.31
N LYS A 36 -23.53 -2.78 -0.62
CA LYS A 36 -24.04 -2.06 -1.81
C LYS A 36 -23.94 -0.54 -1.65
N ARG A 37 -24.11 0.00 -0.46
CA ARG A 37 -23.91 1.43 -0.15
C ARG A 37 -22.43 1.85 -0.18
N ARG A 38 -21.49 0.95 0.10
CA ARG A 38 -20.05 1.20 -0.01
C ARG A 38 -19.54 1.34 -1.44
N LYS A 39 -20.38 1.29 -2.45
CA LYS A 39 -20.04 1.75 -3.81
C LYS A 39 -19.94 3.29 -3.88
N ASP A 40 -19.34 3.91 -2.88
CA ASP A 40 -18.79 5.26 -2.98
C ASP A 40 -17.48 5.28 -3.81
N TYR A 41 -17.42 4.37 -4.78
CA TYR A 41 -16.44 4.37 -5.87
C TYR A 41 -16.42 5.73 -6.61
N TYR A 42 -17.52 6.43 -6.59
CA TYR A 42 -17.62 7.77 -7.18
C TYR A 42 -16.82 8.82 -6.41
N VAL A 43 -16.82 8.78 -5.07
CA VAL A 43 -16.05 9.75 -4.28
C VAL A 43 -14.56 9.48 -4.45
N GLU A 44 -14.15 8.23 -4.45
CA GLU A 44 -12.74 7.85 -4.64
C GLU A 44 -12.25 8.23 -6.05
N SER A 45 -13.03 7.99 -7.09
CA SER A 45 -12.68 8.38 -8.46
C SER A 45 -12.65 9.90 -8.63
N TYR A 46 -13.55 10.63 -7.98
CA TYR A 46 -13.60 12.10 -8.01
C TYR A 46 -12.40 12.71 -7.27
N VAL A 47 -12.08 12.22 -6.07
CA VAL A 47 -10.90 12.66 -5.31
C VAL A 47 -9.61 12.35 -6.07
N ARG A 48 -9.50 11.16 -6.65
CA ARG A 48 -8.36 10.76 -7.49
C ARG A 48 -8.20 11.69 -8.71
N LYS A 49 -9.32 12.07 -9.36
CA LYS A 49 -9.31 13.00 -10.46
C LYS A 49 -8.83 14.40 -10.04
N ILE A 50 -9.34 14.93 -8.93
CA ILE A 50 -8.91 16.22 -8.37
C ILE A 50 -7.40 16.20 -8.08
N ILE A 51 -6.90 15.15 -7.44
CA ILE A 51 -5.48 15.02 -7.12
C ILE A 51 -4.64 14.99 -8.40
N LYS A 52 -5.08 14.27 -9.44
CA LYS A 52 -4.34 14.17 -10.72
C LYS A 52 -4.33 15.46 -11.52
N GLU A 53 -5.40 16.25 -11.49
CA GLU A 53 -5.59 17.44 -12.33
C GLU A 53 -5.24 18.75 -11.61
N SER A 54 -5.09 18.74 -10.30
CA SER A 54 -4.82 19.96 -9.54
C SER A 54 -3.36 20.39 -9.65
N PRO A 55 -3.08 21.63 -10.05
CA PRO A 55 -1.71 22.18 -10.07
C PRO A 55 -1.14 22.41 -8.65
N TYR A 56 -1.98 22.33 -7.63
CA TYR A 56 -1.60 22.50 -6.22
C TYR A 56 -1.32 21.16 -5.50
N THR A 57 -1.37 20.05 -6.22
CA THR A 57 -1.08 18.75 -5.60
C THR A 57 0.39 18.69 -5.17
N PRO A 58 0.69 18.51 -3.88
CA PRO A 58 2.07 18.47 -3.39
C PRO A 58 2.79 17.23 -3.90
N GLY A 59 4.09 17.37 -4.19
CA GLY A 59 4.94 16.22 -4.47
C GLY A 59 5.12 15.34 -3.24
N VAL A 60 5.24 14.04 -3.44
CA VAL A 60 5.43 13.04 -2.39
C VAL A 60 6.72 12.27 -2.63
N SER A 61 7.57 12.15 -1.59
CA SER A 61 8.75 11.29 -1.61
C SER A 61 8.45 9.98 -0.89
N VAL A 62 8.51 8.87 -1.60
CA VAL A 62 8.39 7.53 -1.03
C VAL A 62 9.79 7.06 -0.66
N ILE A 63 10.07 6.94 0.64
CA ILE A 63 11.37 6.51 1.14
C ILE A 63 11.28 5.05 1.57
N ALA A 64 12.10 4.20 0.96
CA ALA A 64 12.17 2.78 1.27
C ALA A 64 13.60 2.36 1.65
N PRO A 65 13.83 1.85 2.86
CA PRO A 65 15.10 1.23 3.20
C PRO A 65 15.25 -0.11 2.49
N ALA A 66 16.47 -0.43 2.06
CA ALA A 66 16.83 -1.72 1.46
C ALA A 66 18.06 -2.30 2.15
N TYR A 67 17.98 -3.55 2.59
CA TYR A 67 19.10 -4.28 3.17
C TYR A 67 19.05 -5.74 2.77
N ASN A 68 20.01 -6.19 1.98
CA ASN A 68 20.12 -7.58 1.50
C ASN A 68 18.86 -8.11 0.81
N GLU A 69 18.31 -7.33 -0.12
CA GLU A 69 17.09 -7.64 -0.86
C GLU A 69 17.33 -8.03 -2.32
N GLU A 70 18.46 -8.64 -2.65
CA GLU A 70 18.85 -8.94 -4.04
C GLU A 70 17.79 -9.72 -4.83
N LYS A 71 16.90 -10.48 -4.17
CA LYS A 71 15.86 -11.29 -4.83
C LYS A 71 14.58 -10.50 -5.11
N THR A 72 14.26 -9.52 -4.28
CA THR A 72 12.95 -8.83 -4.26
C THR A 72 13.04 -7.36 -4.58
N ILE A 73 14.23 -6.76 -4.57
CA ILE A 73 14.40 -5.31 -4.68
C ILE A 73 13.78 -4.72 -5.96
N ILE A 74 13.90 -5.42 -7.09
CA ILE A 74 13.36 -4.93 -8.37
C ILE A 74 11.82 -4.93 -8.33
N ASP A 75 11.20 -6.00 -7.81
CA ASP A 75 9.74 -6.10 -7.70
C ASP A 75 9.20 -5.08 -6.70
N ASN A 76 9.91 -4.86 -5.58
CA ASN A 76 9.56 -3.86 -4.59
C ASN A 76 9.57 -2.45 -5.18
N VAL A 77 10.63 -2.09 -5.90
CA VAL A 77 10.75 -0.77 -6.53
C VAL A 77 9.71 -0.60 -7.64
N ASN A 78 9.48 -1.60 -8.48
CA ASN A 78 8.45 -1.56 -9.51
C ASN A 78 7.05 -1.36 -8.91
N SER A 79 6.77 -2.00 -7.77
CA SER A 79 5.50 -1.81 -7.05
C SER A 79 5.32 -0.38 -6.54
N MET A 80 6.38 0.25 -6.06
CA MET A 80 6.36 1.66 -5.64
C MET A 80 6.21 2.60 -6.84
N LEU A 81 6.89 2.32 -7.96
CA LEU A 81 6.79 3.10 -9.19
C LEU A 81 5.42 2.97 -9.88
N ALA A 82 4.65 1.91 -9.58
CA ALA A 82 3.28 1.73 -10.05
C ALA A 82 2.25 2.61 -9.30
N LEU A 83 2.68 3.43 -8.35
CA LEU A 83 1.81 4.34 -7.61
C LEU A 83 1.14 5.36 -8.54
N GLU A 84 -0.17 5.41 -8.55
CA GLU A 84 -0.93 6.39 -9.32
C GLU A 84 -1.00 7.77 -8.62
N TYR A 85 0.12 8.46 -8.55
CA TYR A 85 0.20 9.82 -7.99
C TYR A 85 0.87 10.77 -9.00
N PRO A 86 0.41 12.03 -9.18
CA PRO A 86 0.86 12.90 -10.27
C PRO A 86 2.32 13.34 -10.16
N VAL A 87 2.77 13.64 -8.96
CA VAL A 87 4.14 14.11 -8.71
C VAL A 87 4.70 13.36 -7.52
N PHE A 88 5.49 12.34 -7.78
CA PHE A 88 6.16 11.60 -6.70
C PHE A 88 7.56 11.16 -7.12
N GLU A 89 8.36 10.89 -6.13
CA GLU A 89 9.68 10.28 -6.29
C GLU A 89 9.82 9.07 -5.37
N VAL A 90 10.65 8.12 -5.77
CA VAL A 90 11.00 6.96 -4.95
C VAL A 90 12.46 7.09 -4.56
N ILE A 91 12.72 7.07 -3.26
CA ILE A 91 14.06 7.17 -2.67
C ILE A 91 14.37 5.84 -1.99
N ILE A 92 15.29 5.09 -2.57
CA ILE A 92 15.77 3.85 -1.96
C ILE A 92 17.02 4.15 -1.15
N VAL A 93 16.99 3.79 0.12
CA VAL A 93 18.12 3.97 1.04
C VAL A 93 18.75 2.60 1.28
N ASN A 94 19.93 2.36 0.68
CA ASN A 94 20.70 1.15 0.92
C ASN A 94 21.47 1.25 2.24
N ASP A 95 21.04 0.50 3.23
CA ASP A 95 21.64 0.48 4.58
C ASP A 95 22.82 -0.53 4.68
N GLY A 96 23.76 -0.42 3.72
CA GLY A 96 24.98 -1.22 3.73
C GLY A 96 24.79 -2.69 3.35
N SER A 97 23.97 -2.99 2.36
CA SER A 97 23.83 -4.36 1.81
C SER A 97 25.17 -4.98 1.45
N THR A 98 25.33 -6.24 1.78
CA THR A 98 26.53 -7.05 1.52
C THR A 98 26.35 -8.03 0.35
N ASP A 99 25.11 -8.15 -0.14
CA ASP A 99 24.74 -8.97 -1.29
C ASP A 99 24.74 -8.15 -2.60
N LYS A 100 24.14 -8.68 -3.66
CA LYS A 100 24.04 -8.02 -4.97
C LYS A 100 22.89 -7.04 -5.10
N THR A 101 22.28 -6.59 -4.01
CA THR A 101 21.16 -5.64 -4.05
C THR A 101 21.51 -4.38 -4.84
N LEU A 102 22.66 -3.77 -4.53
CA LEU A 102 23.09 -2.54 -5.17
C LEU A 102 23.42 -2.73 -6.65
N GLU A 103 24.14 -3.81 -6.99
CA GLU A 103 24.51 -4.12 -8.37
C GLU A 103 23.25 -4.29 -9.24
N LYS A 104 22.28 -5.09 -8.77
CA LYS A 104 21.03 -5.35 -9.49
C LYS A 104 20.21 -4.09 -9.73
N ILE A 105 20.07 -3.24 -8.72
CA ILE A 105 19.29 -2.01 -8.87
C ILE A 105 19.98 -1.03 -9.82
N THR A 106 21.32 -0.93 -9.73
CA THR A 106 22.13 -0.07 -10.59
C THR A 106 22.03 -0.50 -12.05
N GLU A 107 22.16 -1.79 -12.33
CA GLU A 107 22.06 -2.34 -13.67
C GLU A 107 20.65 -2.20 -14.26
N TYR A 108 19.62 -2.58 -13.46
CA TYR A 108 18.23 -2.58 -13.94
C TYR A 108 17.70 -1.18 -14.24
N TYR A 109 18.01 -0.19 -13.39
CA TYR A 109 17.52 1.20 -13.54
C TYR A 109 18.55 2.13 -14.19
N GLU A 110 19.69 1.61 -14.66
CA GLU A 110 20.76 2.38 -15.32
C GLU A 110 21.18 3.59 -14.46
N LEU A 111 21.53 3.30 -13.20
CA LEU A 111 21.86 4.36 -12.24
C LEU A 111 23.24 4.92 -12.50
N ILE A 112 23.36 6.24 -12.47
CA ILE A 112 24.63 6.97 -12.52
C ILE A 112 24.83 7.74 -11.23
N GLU A 113 26.08 7.86 -10.82
CA GLU A 113 26.45 8.69 -9.69
C GLU A 113 26.34 10.17 -10.06
N VAL A 114 25.64 10.95 -9.21
CA VAL A 114 25.46 12.37 -9.42
C VAL A 114 26.02 13.15 -8.23
N PRO A 115 26.66 14.32 -8.49
CA PRO A 115 27.09 15.20 -7.41
C PRO A 115 25.87 15.69 -6.64
N TYR A 116 25.99 15.76 -5.33
CA TYR A 116 24.93 16.28 -4.48
C TYR A 116 25.41 17.48 -3.67
N ALA A 117 24.49 18.42 -3.48
CA ALA A 117 24.66 19.52 -2.54
C ALA A 117 23.40 19.63 -1.69
N TYR A 118 23.54 19.59 -0.38
CA TYR A 118 22.41 19.76 0.53
C TYR A 118 22.77 20.71 1.68
N ILE A 119 21.76 21.39 2.19
CA ILE A 119 21.90 22.22 3.38
C ILE A 119 21.60 21.34 4.58
N GLU A 120 22.61 21.05 5.37
CA GLU A 120 22.47 20.26 6.60
C GLU A 120 21.69 21.05 7.65
N ARG A 121 20.39 20.75 7.78
CA ARG A 121 19.55 21.34 8.84
C ARG A 121 19.58 20.51 10.12
N ILE A 122 19.80 19.21 10.00
CA ILE A 122 19.91 18.27 11.12
C ILE A 122 21.21 17.53 10.94
N LYS A 123 22.06 17.49 11.97
CA LYS A 123 23.31 16.75 11.95
C LYS A 123 23.04 15.26 11.87
N THR A 124 23.32 14.66 10.73
CA THR A 124 23.21 13.23 10.46
C THR A 124 24.56 12.68 10.02
N LYS A 125 24.68 11.35 10.01
CA LYS A 125 25.84 10.73 9.34
C LYS A 125 25.75 11.02 7.84
N PRO A 126 26.84 11.46 7.20
CA PRO A 126 26.83 11.71 5.76
C PRO A 126 26.58 10.40 5.00
N PHE A 127 25.75 10.44 3.98
CA PHE A 127 25.63 9.32 3.04
C PHE A 127 26.82 9.29 2.10
N LYS A 128 27.15 8.10 1.56
CA LYS A 128 28.38 7.91 0.79
C LYS A 128 28.26 8.43 -0.64
N ARG A 129 27.11 8.22 -1.29
CA ARG A 129 26.87 8.59 -2.69
C ARG A 129 25.40 8.69 -3.00
N LEU A 130 25.08 9.47 -4.02
CA LEU A 130 23.75 9.61 -4.59
C LEU A 130 23.77 9.05 -6.00
N LEU A 131 22.85 8.13 -6.29
CA LEU A 131 22.66 7.58 -7.61
C LEU A 131 21.30 8.03 -8.17
N LYS A 132 21.24 8.32 -9.45
CA LYS A 132 20.02 8.72 -10.16
C LYS A 132 19.83 7.88 -11.40
N SER A 133 18.60 7.46 -11.69
CA SER A 133 18.31 6.78 -12.94
C SER A 133 18.36 7.74 -14.12
N THR A 134 18.98 7.30 -15.21
CA THR A 134 19.01 7.99 -16.50
C THR A 134 17.85 7.61 -17.39
N ASN A 135 17.13 6.53 -17.06
CA ASN A 135 16.05 6.00 -17.87
C ASN A 135 14.69 6.57 -17.45
N PRO A 136 14.11 7.54 -18.19
CA PRO A 136 12.84 8.18 -17.83
C PRO A 136 11.63 7.22 -17.89
N PHE A 137 11.75 6.09 -18.59
CA PHE A 137 10.68 5.10 -18.70
C PHE A 137 10.67 4.11 -17.55
N LYS A 138 11.80 3.90 -16.89
CA LYS A 138 11.92 3.00 -15.73
C LYS A 138 11.87 3.74 -14.40
N ALA A 139 12.04 5.05 -14.41
CA ALA A 139 11.99 5.90 -13.23
C ALA A 139 11.14 7.14 -13.53
N SER A 140 9.86 7.06 -13.23
CA SER A 140 9.02 8.27 -13.14
C SER A 140 9.56 9.12 -11.99
N THR A 141 10.46 10.07 -12.29
CA THR A 141 11.07 11.03 -11.33
C THR A 141 11.69 10.43 -10.05
N GLY A 142 12.26 9.23 -10.11
CA GLY A 142 12.89 8.61 -8.94
C GLY A 142 14.34 9.07 -8.70
N HIS A 143 14.67 9.44 -7.48
CA HIS A 143 16.04 9.63 -7.01
C HIS A 143 16.40 8.43 -6.13
N PHE A 144 17.60 7.89 -6.29
CA PHE A 144 18.11 6.79 -5.46
C PHE A 144 19.25 7.33 -4.60
N ILE A 145 19.14 7.18 -3.26
CA ILE A 145 20.14 7.61 -2.28
C ILE A 145 20.81 6.36 -1.69
N PHE A 146 22.12 6.33 -1.67
CA PHE A 146 22.89 5.20 -1.13
C PHE A 146 23.93 5.69 -0.13
#